data_33b217262236f462d3198b1916080aa3
#
_entry.id   33b217262236f462d3198b1916080aa3
#
_cell.length_a   1.000
_cell.length_b   1.000
_cell.length_c   1.000
_cell.angle_alpha   90.00
_cell.angle_beta   90.00
_cell.angle_gamma   90.00
#
_symmetry.space_group_name_H-M   'P 1'
#
loop_
_entity.id
_entity.type
_entity.pdbx_description
1 polymer ?
#
loop_
_entity_poly.entity_id
_entity_poly.type
_entity_poly.pdbx_seq_one_letter_code
_entity_poly.pdbx_strand_id
1 'polypeptide(L)'
;LKDYAMLEQSVKQLNRDYINLYEALVHFALNLFDQKAAELLLKAMLPHLKYYIQQVLPAHLRQFYTNSLNELYTEIDLTESEELMLYSAFGRYGVQPYSDYLLQKGRYDDWVALHQLYPSSISYLESIGLKQVLLERPGATLPLYHHYAMEEIRQKSRMNYKQAVRLWKSMKSAAKKAGKTAYFEQYIETVRTEFKRLRALQEELDKAQLH
;
A
#
# COMPACT_ATOMS: atom_id res chain seq x y z
N LEU A 1 7.58 17.70 38.13
CA LEU A 1 8.28 18.41 37.05
C LEU A 1 8.57 17.43 35.95
N LYS A 2 7.96 17.68 34.76
CA LYS A 2 8.19 16.87 33.56
C LYS A 2 9.52 17.30 32.95
N ASP A 3 10.56 16.50 33.15
CA ASP A 3 11.91 16.78 32.61
C ASP A 3 12.05 16.10 31.21
N TYR A 4 11.52 16.77 30.18
CA TYR A 4 11.60 16.28 28.81
C TYR A 4 13.03 16.28 28.25
N ALA A 5 13.91 17.16 28.73
CA ALA A 5 15.32 17.18 28.27
C ALA A 5 16.06 15.92 28.74
N MET A 6 15.83 15.51 29.99
CA MET A 6 16.37 14.26 30.47
C MET A 6 15.77 13.05 29.78
N LEU A 7 14.45 13.05 29.48
CA LEU A 7 13.81 11.99 28.73
C LEU A 7 14.40 11.89 27.32
N GLU A 8 14.52 13.02 26.61
CA GLU A 8 15.09 13.07 25.26
C GLU A 8 16.53 12.55 25.22
N GLN A 9 17.34 12.85 26.24
CA GLN A 9 18.68 12.31 26.34
C GLN A 9 18.67 10.80 26.61
N SER A 10 17.80 10.33 27.47
CA SER A 10 17.68 8.91 27.83
C SER A 10 17.22 8.06 26.65
N VAL A 11 16.23 8.53 25.86
CA VAL A 11 15.72 7.78 24.72
C VAL A 11 16.72 7.68 23.56
N LYS A 12 17.71 8.56 23.45
CA LYS A 12 18.81 8.44 22.48
C LYS A 12 19.69 7.21 22.71
N GLN A 13 19.64 6.63 23.90
CA GLN A 13 20.39 5.44 24.28
C GLN A 13 19.50 4.18 24.24
N LEU A 14 18.33 4.27 23.62
CA LEU A 14 17.38 3.16 23.53
C LEU A 14 18.04 1.94 22.92
N ASN A 15 18.00 0.84 23.66
CA ASN A 15 18.41 -0.47 23.17
C ASN A 15 17.18 -1.15 22.51
N ARG A 16 17.35 -1.58 21.26
CA ARG A 16 16.35 -2.29 20.45
C ARG A 16 15.72 -3.52 21.13
N ASP A 17 16.41 -4.10 22.12
CA ASP A 17 15.93 -5.27 22.84
C ASP A 17 14.84 -4.94 23.88
N TYR A 18 14.63 -3.65 24.18
CA TYR A 18 13.66 -3.17 25.17
C TYR A 18 12.45 -2.44 24.55
N ILE A 19 12.14 -2.66 23.28
CA ILE A 19 11.03 -1.97 22.58
C ILE A 19 9.69 -2.18 23.32
N ASN A 20 9.40 -3.38 23.81
CA ASN A 20 8.18 -3.67 24.59
C ASN A 20 8.08 -2.83 25.86
N LEU A 21 9.22 -2.52 26.51
CA LEU A 21 9.23 -1.64 27.67
C LEU A 21 8.88 -0.20 27.27
N TYR A 22 9.40 0.27 26.13
CA TYR A 22 9.07 1.61 25.63
C TYR A 22 7.61 1.72 25.20
N GLU A 23 7.03 0.69 24.59
CA GLU A 23 5.60 0.63 24.29
C GLU A 23 4.76 0.77 25.56
N ALA A 24 5.12 0.05 26.63
CA ALA A 24 4.47 0.19 27.93
C ALA A 24 4.59 1.61 28.51
N LEU A 25 5.75 2.26 28.34
CA LEU A 25 5.96 3.65 28.76
C LEU A 25 5.14 4.64 27.91
N VAL A 26 4.95 4.38 26.63
CA VAL A 26 4.06 5.18 25.76
C VAL A 26 2.63 5.12 26.30
N HIS A 27 2.10 3.94 26.56
CA HIS A 27 0.75 3.78 27.13
C HIS A 27 0.64 4.46 28.50
N PHE A 28 1.67 4.37 29.32
CA PHE A 28 1.71 5.06 30.61
C PHE A 28 1.68 6.59 30.44
N ALA A 29 2.48 7.14 29.51
CA ALA A 29 2.49 8.57 29.21
C ALA A 29 1.11 9.06 28.71
N LEU A 30 0.48 8.31 27.80
CA LEU A 30 -0.85 8.63 27.28
C LEU A 30 -1.90 8.59 28.39
N ASN A 31 -1.86 7.62 29.30
CA ASN A 31 -2.76 7.54 30.46
C ASN A 31 -2.58 8.73 31.42
N LEU A 32 -1.42 9.35 31.47
CA LEU A 32 -1.14 10.57 32.22
C LEU A 32 -1.42 11.86 31.42
N PHE A 33 -1.99 11.75 30.22
CA PHE A 33 -2.20 12.87 29.27
C PHE A 33 -0.88 13.62 28.96
N ASP A 34 0.23 12.89 28.92
CA ASP A 34 1.55 13.43 28.58
C ASP A 34 1.91 13.13 27.12
N GLN A 35 1.26 13.84 26.20
CA GLN A 35 1.44 13.69 24.75
C GLN A 35 2.89 13.88 24.32
N LYS A 36 3.60 14.83 24.94
CA LYS A 36 5.00 15.10 24.59
C LYS A 36 5.94 13.97 24.97
N ALA A 37 5.72 13.34 26.14
CA ALA A 37 6.48 12.16 26.52
C ALA A 37 6.19 10.98 25.61
N ALA A 38 4.92 10.76 25.24
CA ALA A 38 4.52 9.71 24.30
C ALA A 38 5.17 9.91 22.92
N GLU A 39 5.17 11.15 22.39
CA GLU A 39 5.81 11.48 21.12
C GLU A 39 7.31 11.18 21.14
N LEU A 40 8.03 11.61 22.16
CA LEU A 40 9.47 11.36 22.29
C LEU A 40 9.80 9.87 22.33
N LEU A 41 9.00 9.07 23.05
CA LEU A 41 9.16 7.63 23.14
C LEU A 41 8.88 6.95 21.80
N LEU A 42 7.78 7.30 21.13
CA LEU A 42 7.42 6.75 19.82
C LEU A 42 8.47 7.07 18.75
N LYS A 43 8.94 8.32 18.68
CA LYS A 43 10.01 8.70 17.75
C LYS A 43 11.32 7.96 18.02
N ALA A 44 11.64 7.71 19.27
CA ALA A 44 12.82 6.93 19.64
C ALA A 44 12.70 5.44 19.25
N MET A 45 11.50 4.87 19.22
CA MET A 45 11.25 3.49 18.79
C MET A 45 11.41 3.28 17.28
N LEU A 46 11.12 4.30 16.44
CA LEU A 46 11.09 4.19 14.99
C LEU A 46 12.28 3.47 14.35
N PRO A 47 13.55 3.82 14.65
CA PRO A 47 14.72 3.17 14.05
C PRO A 47 14.82 1.66 14.35
N HIS A 48 14.18 1.21 15.40
CA HIS A 48 14.25 -0.15 15.92
C HIS A 48 13.06 -1.03 15.54
N LEU A 49 11.94 -0.44 15.07
CA LEU A 49 10.69 -1.15 14.78
C LEU A 49 10.86 -2.26 13.74
N LYS A 50 11.64 -2.01 12.70
CA LYS A 50 11.85 -3.02 11.64
C LYS A 50 12.46 -4.31 12.21
N TYR A 51 13.49 -4.17 13.04
CA TYR A 51 14.12 -5.32 13.71
C TYR A 51 13.13 -6.01 14.65
N TYR A 52 12.44 -5.25 15.47
CA TYR A 52 11.48 -5.77 16.44
C TYR A 52 10.36 -6.57 15.76
N ILE A 53 9.70 -5.99 14.76
CA ILE A 53 8.58 -6.64 14.06
C ILE A 53 9.04 -7.87 13.28
N GLN A 54 10.20 -7.81 12.63
CA GLN A 54 10.63 -8.87 11.71
C GLN A 54 11.43 -9.98 12.38
N GLN A 55 12.16 -9.67 13.47
CA GLN A 55 13.08 -10.61 14.11
C GLN A 55 12.64 -11.05 15.52
N VAL A 56 12.00 -10.16 16.28
CA VAL A 56 11.64 -10.44 17.68
C VAL A 56 10.21 -10.95 17.80
N LEU A 57 9.26 -10.28 17.12
CA LEU A 57 7.86 -10.69 17.22
C LEU A 57 7.59 -12.03 16.53
N PRO A 58 6.86 -12.95 17.21
CA PRO A 58 6.33 -14.15 16.58
C PRO A 58 5.45 -13.81 15.37
N ALA A 59 5.53 -14.61 14.31
CA ALA A 59 4.85 -14.32 13.04
C ALA A 59 3.32 -14.10 13.17
N HIS A 60 2.68 -14.85 14.06
CA HIS A 60 1.23 -14.76 14.29
C HIS A 60 0.80 -13.48 15.03
N LEU A 61 1.72 -12.78 15.70
CA LEU A 61 1.44 -11.54 16.41
C LEU A 61 1.73 -10.29 15.57
N ARG A 62 2.49 -10.39 14.49
CA ARG A 62 2.99 -9.24 13.72
C ARG A 62 1.89 -8.35 13.21
N GLN A 63 0.81 -8.91 12.68
CA GLN A 63 -0.32 -8.11 12.18
C GLN A 63 -1.00 -7.35 13.31
N PHE A 64 -1.25 -8.01 14.44
CA PHE A 64 -1.88 -7.39 15.60
C PHE A 64 -1.04 -6.22 16.12
N TYR A 65 0.26 -6.44 16.34
CA TYR A 65 1.17 -5.40 16.81
C TYR A 65 1.33 -4.24 15.82
N THR A 66 1.40 -4.52 14.53
CA THR A 66 1.48 -3.47 13.50
C THR A 66 0.25 -2.57 13.56
N ASN A 67 -0.94 -3.13 13.72
CA ASN A 67 -2.17 -2.35 13.85
C ASN A 67 -2.16 -1.50 15.11
N SER A 68 -1.82 -2.09 16.27
CA SER A 68 -1.73 -1.36 17.55
C SER A 68 -0.69 -0.23 17.51
N LEU A 69 0.50 -0.50 16.97
CA LEU A 69 1.52 0.54 16.80
C LEU A 69 1.07 1.63 15.83
N ASN A 70 0.40 1.27 14.72
CA ASN A 70 -0.12 2.28 13.80
C ASN A 70 -1.10 3.24 14.49
N GLU A 71 -2.02 2.72 15.31
CA GLU A 71 -2.93 3.55 16.10
C GLU A 71 -2.16 4.55 16.98
N LEU A 72 -1.12 4.10 17.68
CA LEU A 72 -0.28 4.98 18.52
C LEU A 72 0.42 6.07 17.68
N TYR A 73 0.94 5.72 16.52
CA TYR A 73 1.64 6.67 15.66
C TYR A 73 0.70 7.65 14.95
N THR A 74 -0.60 7.37 14.83
CA THR A 74 -1.56 8.34 14.30
C THR A 74 -1.84 9.49 15.28
N GLU A 75 -1.49 9.33 16.56
CA GLU A 75 -1.68 10.34 17.60
C GLU A 75 -0.54 11.39 17.66
N ILE A 76 0.50 11.24 16.83
CA ILE A 76 1.65 12.15 16.84
C ILE A 76 1.97 12.66 15.44
N ASP A 77 2.62 13.82 15.38
CA ASP A 77 3.11 14.37 14.12
C ASP A 77 4.45 13.74 13.72
N LEU A 78 4.46 13.09 12.57
CA LEU A 78 5.66 12.55 11.94
C LEU A 78 6.08 13.39 10.73
N THR A 79 7.37 13.53 10.54
CA THR A 79 7.93 14.02 9.28
C THR A 79 7.76 12.96 8.18
N GLU A 80 7.81 13.37 6.92
CA GLU A 80 7.71 12.42 5.79
C GLU A 80 8.76 11.30 5.87
N SER A 81 9.97 11.60 6.34
CA SER A 81 11.03 10.61 6.55
C SER A 81 10.68 9.60 7.65
N GLU A 82 10.08 10.08 8.75
CA GLU A 82 9.63 9.23 9.85
C GLU A 82 8.45 8.34 9.43
N GLU A 83 7.51 8.87 8.65
CA GLU A 83 6.40 8.10 8.08
C GLU A 83 6.90 6.97 7.16
N LEU A 84 7.84 7.28 6.26
CA LEU A 84 8.47 6.27 5.40
C LEU A 84 9.22 5.20 6.22
N MET A 85 9.89 5.59 7.29
CA MET A 85 10.56 4.67 8.21
C MET A 85 9.55 3.74 8.90
N LEU A 86 8.44 4.29 9.40
CA LEU A 86 7.36 3.55 10.05
C LEU A 86 6.77 2.48 9.12
N TYR A 87 6.29 2.89 7.95
CA TYR A 87 5.64 1.96 7.02
C TYR A 87 6.62 0.95 6.39
N SER A 88 7.88 1.34 6.20
CA SER A 88 8.95 0.41 5.82
C SER A 88 9.22 -0.65 6.90
N ALA A 89 9.12 -0.28 8.18
CA ALA A 89 9.27 -1.21 9.30
C ALA A 89 8.10 -2.21 9.35
N PHE A 90 6.88 -1.76 9.10
CA PHE A 90 5.68 -2.59 9.05
C PHE A 90 5.70 -3.58 7.88
N GLY A 91 6.25 -3.20 6.72
CA GLY A 91 6.32 -4.03 5.53
C GLY A 91 4.92 -4.52 5.12
N ARG A 92 4.80 -5.81 4.80
CA ARG A 92 3.52 -6.39 4.35
C ARG A 92 2.39 -6.33 5.39
N TYR A 93 2.71 -6.18 6.66
CA TYR A 93 1.71 -6.09 7.73
C TYR A 93 1.12 -4.68 7.84
N GLY A 94 1.77 -3.68 7.27
CA GLY A 94 1.32 -2.29 7.23
C GLY A 94 0.71 -1.86 5.90
N VAL A 95 0.41 -2.76 4.97
CA VAL A 95 -0.11 -2.40 3.64
C VAL A 95 -1.43 -1.64 3.74
N GLN A 96 -2.36 -2.10 4.59
CA GLN A 96 -3.64 -1.41 4.76
C GLN A 96 -3.47 0.00 5.35
N PRO A 97 -2.86 0.18 6.53
CA PRO A 97 -2.69 1.52 7.08
C PRO A 97 -1.86 2.45 6.19
N TYR A 98 -0.85 1.93 5.48
CA TYR A 98 -0.09 2.74 4.53
C TYR A 98 -0.91 3.12 3.30
N SER A 99 -1.75 2.20 2.80
CA SER A 99 -2.71 2.48 1.73
C SER A 99 -3.65 3.64 2.11
N ASP A 100 -4.24 3.59 3.30
CA ASP A 100 -5.15 4.63 3.80
C ASP A 100 -4.43 5.98 3.95
N TYR A 101 -3.22 5.97 4.52
CA TYR A 101 -2.37 7.14 4.62
C TYR A 101 -2.06 7.77 3.25
N LEU A 102 -1.65 6.98 2.25
CA LEU A 102 -1.33 7.47 0.91
C LEU A 102 -2.54 8.11 0.23
N LEU A 103 -3.74 7.54 0.40
CA LEU A 103 -4.99 8.13 -0.11
C LEU A 103 -5.32 9.46 0.57
N GLN A 104 -5.16 9.53 1.89
CA GLN A 104 -5.41 10.77 2.65
C GLN A 104 -4.45 11.90 2.23
N LYS A 105 -3.20 11.57 1.94
CA LYS A 105 -2.18 12.53 1.46
C LYS A 105 -2.26 12.81 -0.04
N GLY A 106 -3.16 12.18 -0.79
CA GLY A 106 -3.27 12.33 -2.25
C GLY A 106 -2.07 11.75 -3.02
N ARG A 107 -1.30 10.83 -2.41
CA ARG A 107 -0.11 10.19 -2.99
C ARG A 107 -0.52 8.98 -3.83
N TYR A 108 -1.31 9.21 -4.87
CA TYR A 108 -1.94 8.15 -5.67
C TYR A 108 -0.96 7.29 -6.46
N ASP A 109 0.13 7.87 -6.96
CA ASP A 109 1.16 7.11 -7.68
C ASP A 109 1.88 6.12 -6.73
N ASP A 110 2.14 6.54 -5.49
CA ASP A 110 2.73 5.69 -4.45
C ASP A 110 1.75 4.62 -3.97
N TRP A 111 0.46 4.93 -3.91
CA TRP A 111 -0.60 3.96 -3.62
C TRP A 111 -0.61 2.84 -4.66
N VAL A 112 -0.53 3.18 -5.94
CA VAL A 112 -0.43 2.20 -7.03
C VAL A 112 0.84 1.36 -6.89
N ALA A 113 2.00 1.99 -6.63
CA ALA A 113 3.26 1.28 -6.42
C ALA A 113 3.22 0.32 -5.23
N LEU A 114 2.58 0.71 -4.12
CA LEU A 114 2.37 -0.15 -2.96
C LEU A 114 1.60 -1.43 -3.33
N HIS A 115 0.50 -1.29 -4.09
CA HIS A 115 -0.33 -2.42 -4.49
C HIS A 115 0.23 -3.24 -5.67
N GLN A 116 1.25 -2.74 -6.36
CA GLN A 116 2.08 -3.56 -7.25
C GLN A 116 3.12 -4.38 -6.47
N LEU A 117 3.68 -3.81 -5.40
CA LEU A 117 4.63 -4.50 -4.54
C LEU A 117 3.96 -5.60 -3.69
N TYR A 118 2.74 -5.34 -3.23
CA TYR A 118 1.93 -6.26 -2.42
C TYR A 118 0.59 -6.54 -3.12
N PRO A 119 0.57 -7.36 -4.18
CA PRO A 119 -0.64 -7.61 -4.95
C PRO A 119 -1.74 -8.25 -4.10
N SER A 120 -2.97 -7.81 -4.33
CA SER A 120 -4.20 -8.38 -3.77
C SER A 120 -5.24 -8.54 -4.89
N SER A 121 -6.50 -8.85 -4.59
CA SER A 121 -7.50 -8.91 -5.65
C SER A 121 -7.94 -7.51 -6.11
N ILE A 122 -8.33 -7.39 -7.38
CA ILE A 122 -8.86 -6.12 -7.91
C ILE A 122 -10.09 -5.66 -7.13
N SER A 123 -10.96 -6.60 -6.71
CA SER A 123 -12.14 -6.30 -5.90
C SER A 123 -11.79 -5.73 -4.53
N TYR A 124 -10.70 -6.20 -3.94
CA TYR A 124 -10.18 -5.61 -2.71
C TYR A 124 -9.70 -4.17 -2.94
N LEU A 125 -8.95 -3.91 -4.01
CA LEU A 125 -8.51 -2.55 -4.36
C LEU A 125 -9.70 -1.61 -4.62
N GLU A 126 -10.75 -2.12 -5.27
CA GLU A 126 -12.00 -1.35 -5.46
C GLU A 126 -12.66 -0.98 -4.13
N SER A 127 -12.58 -1.84 -3.13
CA SER A 127 -13.16 -1.58 -1.80
C SER A 127 -12.36 -0.60 -0.97
N ILE A 128 -11.04 -0.50 -1.18
CA ILE A 128 -10.13 0.31 -0.35
C ILE A 128 -9.71 1.64 -0.97
N GLY A 129 -10.10 1.95 -2.21
CA GLY A 129 -9.79 3.29 -2.75
C GLY A 129 -9.47 3.38 -4.23
N LEU A 130 -9.45 2.30 -5.01
CA LEU A 130 -9.16 2.34 -6.44
C LEU A 130 -10.05 3.35 -7.19
N LYS A 131 -11.32 3.52 -6.77
CA LYS A 131 -12.25 4.49 -7.37
C LYS A 131 -11.77 5.93 -7.19
N GLN A 132 -11.23 6.26 -6.03
CA GLN A 132 -10.65 7.56 -5.76
C GLN A 132 -9.42 7.81 -6.63
N VAL A 133 -8.52 6.83 -6.73
CA VAL A 133 -7.33 6.92 -7.60
C VAL A 133 -7.72 7.08 -9.06
N LEU A 134 -8.75 6.37 -9.54
CA LEU A 134 -9.30 6.50 -10.90
C LEU A 134 -9.89 7.88 -11.19
N LEU A 135 -10.39 8.55 -10.17
CA LEU A 135 -10.94 9.91 -10.30
C LEU A 135 -9.82 10.94 -10.39
N GLU A 136 -8.86 10.87 -9.48
CA GLU A 136 -7.83 11.90 -9.30
C GLU A 136 -6.61 11.69 -10.20
N ARG A 137 -6.19 10.45 -10.40
CA ARG A 137 -5.01 10.08 -11.18
C ARG A 137 -5.25 8.84 -12.05
N PRO A 138 -6.18 8.91 -13.02
CA PRO A 138 -6.56 7.74 -13.84
C PRO A 138 -5.37 7.10 -14.56
N GLY A 139 -4.40 7.88 -15.00
CA GLY A 139 -3.19 7.37 -15.66
C GLY A 139 -2.30 6.50 -14.77
N ALA A 140 -2.31 6.70 -13.46
CA ALA A 140 -1.54 5.89 -12.52
C ALA A 140 -2.08 4.45 -12.41
N THR A 141 -3.36 4.22 -12.69
CA THR A 141 -3.99 2.90 -12.56
C THR A 141 -3.71 1.94 -13.73
N LEU A 142 -3.17 2.45 -14.85
CA LEU A 142 -2.93 1.62 -16.04
C LEU A 142 -2.03 0.40 -15.76
N PRO A 143 -0.93 0.51 -15.01
CA PRO A 143 -0.10 -0.64 -14.66
C PRO A 143 -0.82 -1.68 -13.80
N LEU A 144 -1.74 -1.28 -12.93
CA LEU A 144 -2.55 -2.21 -12.14
C LEU A 144 -3.46 -3.04 -13.04
N TYR A 145 -4.22 -2.40 -13.94
CA TYR A 145 -5.08 -3.11 -14.89
C TYR A 145 -4.30 -4.06 -15.79
N HIS A 146 -3.10 -3.63 -16.26
CA HIS A 146 -2.20 -4.52 -16.98
C HIS A 146 -1.84 -5.75 -16.14
N HIS A 147 -1.36 -5.56 -14.93
CA HIS A 147 -0.94 -6.65 -14.05
C HIS A 147 -2.06 -7.68 -13.85
N TYR A 148 -3.25 -7.23 -13.44
CA TYR A 148 -4.37 -8.13 -13.18
C TYR A 148 -4.91 -8.81 -14.44
N ALA A 149 -4.95 -8.12 -15.58
CA ALA A 149 -5.34 -8.73 -16.84
C ALA A 149 -4.37 -9.83 -17.27
N MET A 150 -3.06 -9.64 -17.07
CA MET A 150 -2.05 -10.65 -17.37
C MET A 150 -2.15 -11.87 -16.42
N GLU A 151 -2.45 -11.65 -15.13
CA GLU A 151 -2.72 -12.76 -14.21
C GLU A 151 -3.92 -13.60 -14.65
N GLU A 152 -5.00 -12.96 -15.09
CA GLU A 152 -6.15 -13.67 -15.65
C GLU A 152 -5.80 -14.50 -16.90
N ILE A 153 -5.00 -13.95 -17.82
CA ILE A 153 -4.57 -14.70 -19.02
C ILE A 153 -3.77 -15.95 -18.66
N ARG A 154 -2.92 -15.90 -17.64
CA ARG A 154 -2.09 -17.03 -17.17
C ARG A 154 -2.93 -18.22 -16.73
N GLN A 155 -4.17 -18.02 -16.28
CA GLN A 155 -5.10 -19.08 -15.87
C GLN A 155 -5.66 -19.90 -17.06
N LYS A 156 -5.49 -19.43 -18.30
CA LYS A 156 -5.81 -20.14 -19.55
C LYS A 156 -7.24 -20.68 -19.65
N SER A 157 -8.22 -20.01 -19.05
CA SER A 157 -9.65 -20.36 -19.19
C SER A 157 -10.42 -19.27 -19.90
N ARG A 158 -11.51 -19.64 -20.59
CA ARG A 158 -12.36 -18.65 -21.29
C ARG A 158 -12.99 -17.65 -20.29
N MET A 159 -13.29 -18.09 -19.06
CA MET A 159 -13.83 -17.21 -18.05
C MET A 159 -12.80 -16.15 -17.65
N ASN A 160 -11.55 -16.56 -17.46
CA ASN A 160 -10.46 -15.64 -17.14
C ASN A 160 -10.17 -14.68 -18.30
N TYR A 161 -10.28 -15.13 -19.56
CA TYR A 161 -10.15 -14.21 -20.71
C TYR A 161 -11.23 -13.14 -20.73
N LYS A 162 -12.48 -13.47 -20.36
CA LYS A 162 -13.54 -12.46 -20.17
C LYS A 162 -13.20 -11.46 -19.08
N GLN A 163 -12.61 -11.91 -17.96
CA GLN A 163 -12.17 -11.02 -16.89
C GLN A 163 -11.02 -10.12 -17.34
N ALA A 164 -10.02 -10.66 -18.02
CA ALA A 164 -8.93 -9.86 -18.60
C ALA A 164 -9.46 -8.76 -19.54
N VAL A 165 -10.40 -9.11 -20.41
CA VAL A 165 -11.05 -8.15 -21.33
C VAL A 165 -11.84 -7.08 -20.57
N ARG A 166 -12.52 -7.44 -19.46
CA ARG A 166 -13.20 -6.47 -18.59
C ARG A 166 -12.21 -5.47 -17.98
N LEU A 167 -11.06 -5.97 -17.50
CA LEU A 167 -10.00 -5.13 -16.94
C LEU A 167 -9.43 -4.18 -18.00
N TRP A 168 -9.23 -4.63 -19.24
CA TRP A 168 -8.79 -3.76 -20.33
C TRP A 168 -9.85 -2.74 -20.75
N LYS A 169 -11.15 -3.03 -20.65
CA LYS A 169 -12.19 -2.00 -20.80
C LYS A 169 -12.06 -0.89 -19.74
N SER A 170 -11.80 -1.28 -18.50
CA SER A 170 -11.54 -0.32 -17.42
C SER A 170 -10.25 0.49 -17.68
N MET A 171 -9.19 -0.18 -18.15
CA MET A 171 -7.94 0.46 -18.57
C MET A 171 -8.14 1.45 -19.72
N LYS A 172 -8.93 1.08 -20.75
CA LYS A 172 -9.31 1.98 -21.86
C LYS A 172 -9.98 3.25 -21.34
N SER A 173 -10.95 3.08 -20.43
CA SER A 173 -11.64 4.22 -19.81
C SER A 173 -10.69 5.12 -18.99
N ALA A 174 -9.79 4.52 -18.23
CA ALA A 174 -8.78 5.24 -17.46
C ALA A 174 -7.79 5.98 -18.38
N ALA A 175 -7.32 5.32 -19.44
CA ALA A 175 -6.43 5.92 -20.44
C ALA A 175 -7.09 7.10 -21.15
N LYS A 176 -8.38 6.98 -21.51
CA LYS A 176 -9.14 8.10 -22.09
C LYS A 176 -9.22 9.29 -21.16
N LYS A 177 -9.54 9.07 -19.88
CA LYS A 177 -9.59 10.14 -18.86
C LYS A 177 -8.21 10.79 -18.64
N ALA A 178 -7.14 10.02 -18.80
CA ALA A 178 -5.76 10.49 -18.66
C ALA A 178 -5.19 11.15 -19.92
N GLY A 179 -5.95 11.25 -21.03
CA GLY A 179 -5.44 11.73 -22.31
C GLY A 179 -4.44 10.79 -22.99
N LYS A 180 -4.44 9.49 -22.61
CA LYS A 180 -3.50 8.46 -23.10
C LYS A 180 -4.17 7.43 -24.01
N THR A 181 -5.13 7.87 -24.85
CA THR A 181 -5.88 6.96 -25.74
C THR A 181 -4.95 6.25 -26.73
N ALA A 182 -4.05 6.97 -27.40
CA ALA A 182 -3.10 6.40 -28.34
C ALA A 182 -2.16 5.36 -27.69
N TYR A 183 -1.74 5.60 -26.43
CA TYR A 183 -0.98 4.63 -25.67
C TYR A 183 -1.76 3.32 -25.47
N PHE A 184 -3.06 3.43 -25.13
CA PHE A 184 -3.90 2.24 -24.97
C PHE A 184 -4.11 1.48 -26.27
N GLU A 185 -4.31 2.17 -27.39
CA GLU A 185 -4.47 1.55 -28.73
C GLU A 185 -3.22 0.75 -29.11
N GLN A 186 -2.05 1.35 -28.98
CA GLN A 186 -0.78 0.65 -29.21
C GLN A 186 -0.57 -0.54 -28.25
N TYR A 187 -0.96 -0.36 -26.99
CA TYR A 187 -0.88 -1.41 -25.98
C TYR A 187 -1.76 -2.62 -26.36
N ILE A 188 -3.02 -2.40 -26.73
CA ILE A 188 -3.93 -3.50 -27.05
C ILE A 188 -3.54 -4.23 -28.34
N GLU A 189 -2.98 -3.51 -29.31
CA GLU A 189 -2.40 -4.11 -30.51
C GLU A 189 -1.23 -5.04 -30.17
N THR A 190 -0.36 -4.61 -29.25
CA THR A 190 0.74 -5.44 -28.73
C THR A 190 0.19 -6.71 -28.06
N VAL A 191 -0.82 -6.58 -27.21
CA VAL A 191 -1.50 -7.72 -26.57
C VAL A 191 -2.07 -8.69 -27.59
N ARG A 192 -2.74 -8.19 -28.61
CA ARG A 192 -3.30 -9.02 -29.69
C ARG A 192 -2.21 -9.79 -30.44
N THR A 193 -1.10 -9.13 -30.73
CA THR A 193 0.04 -9.73 -31.43
C THR A 193 0.72 -10.80 -30.58
N GLU A 194 0.98 -10.52 -29.33
CA GLU A 194 1.64 -11.44 -28.39
C GLU A 194 0.80 -12.71 -28.16
N PHE A 195 -0.51 -12.51 -27.97
CA PHE A 195 -1.43 -13.60 -27.66
C PHE A 195 -2.25 -14.07 -28.87
N LYS A 196 -1.78 -13.86 -30.11
CA LYS A 196 -2.49 -14.24 -31.34
C LYS A 196 -2.92 -15.71 -31.42
N ARG A 197 -2.20 -16.60 -30.72
CA ARG A 197 -2.51 -18.05 -30.69
C ARG A 197 -3.65 -18.39 -29.73
N LEU A 198 -4.05 -17.50 -28.84
CA LEU A 198 -5.14 -17.73 -27.90
C LEU A 198 -6.49 -17.33 -28.52
N ARG A 199 -7.02 -18.20 -29.39
CA ARG A 199 -8.24 -17.94 -30.19
C ARG A 199 -9.41 -17.43 -29.33
N ALA A 200 -9.67 -18.09 -28.19
CA ALA A 200 -10.77 -17.68 -27.30
C ALA A 200 -10.56 -16.27 -26.69
N LEU A 201 -9.30 -15.86 -26.44
CA LEU A 201 -9.01 -14.49 -26.03
C LEU A 201 -9.27 -13.50 -27.17
N GLN A 202 -8.83 -13.80 -28.39
CA GLN A 202 -9.08 -12.93 -29.56
C GLN A 202 -10.58 -12.73 -29.79
N GLU A 203 -11.40 -13.80 -29.71
CA GLU A 203 -12.85 -13.72 -29.79
C GLU A 203 -13.46 -12.80 -28.71
N GLU A 204 -12.98 -12.85 -27.47
CA GLU A 204 -13.48 -11.97 -26.41
C GLU A 204 -13.03 -10.52 -26.60
N LEU A 205 -11.82 -10.27 -27.12
CA LEU A 205 -11.35 -8.94 -27.52
C LEU A 205 -12.20 -8.34 -28.65
N ASP A 206 -12.55 -9.15 -29.66
CA ASP A 206 -13.40 -8.73 -30.80
C ASP A 206 -14.80 -8.34 -30.31
N LYS A 207 -15.44 -9.20 -29.48
CA LYS A 207 -16.74 -8.90 -28.87
C LYS A 207 -16.72 -7.62 -28.04
N ALA A 208 -15.59 -7.31 -27.46
CA ALA A 208 -15.41 -6.12 -26.63
C ALA A 208 -15.05 -4.86 -27.42
N GLN A 209 -14.82 -4.98 -28.73
CA GLN A 209 -14.36 -3.90 -29.62
C GLN A 209 -13.05 -3.25 -29.10
N LEU A 210 -12.12 -4.10 -28.66
CA LEU A 210 -10.78 -3.70 -28.29
C LEU A 210 -9.82 -4.01 -29.42
N HIS A 211 -9.65 -3.01 -30.30
CA HIS A 211 -8.78 -3.07 -31.47
C HIS A 211 -7.60 -2.14 -31.27
#